data_a9288940931a506266095061a27eb2bb
#
_entry.id   a9288940931a506266095061a27eb2bb
#
_cell.length_a   1.000
_cell.length_b   1.000
_cell.length_c   1.000
_cell.angle_alpha   90.00
_cell.angle_beta   90.00
_cell.angle_gamma   90.00
#
_symmetry.space_group_name_H-M   'P 1'
#
loop_
_entity.id
_entity.type
_entity.pdbx_description
1 polymer ?
#
loop_
_entity_poly.entity_id
_entity_poly.type
_entity_poly.pdbx_seq_one_letter_code
_entity_poly.pdbx_strand_id
1 'polypeptide(L)'
;KSKAGADCNVWPVWKKYTTGKPNVIVAIIDGGIEVNHEDLKASMHINQIEMDGTPGVDDDGNGFVDDIYGYNFVEAQDAVGGKIEPDEGGHGTHVAGTVAARNNNGVGVGGIAGGDGTANSGVRLLSCQIFRKRGEEGDAAKAIKYAADNGAVIAQCSWGYNSSEGVTQLPASLKEAMDYFIQYAGCDNQGNQKADSPMKGGVMIFAAGNEDKEFEAFPASYPKVISVSSMAWDFSKASYSNYADWVSIMAPGGDQ
;
A
#
# COMPACT_ATOMS: atom_id res chain seq x y z
N LYS A 1 1.70 2.67 -30.71
CA LYS A 1 2.48 1.45 -30.38
C LYS A 1 3.46 1.83 -29.28
N SER A 2 3.52 1.04 -28.20
CA SER A 2 4.47 1.28 -27.11
C SER A 2 5.91 1.21 -27.60
N LYS A 3 6.77 2.08 -27.08
CA LYS A 3 8.22 1.98 -27.27
C LYS A 3 8.77 0.84 -26.43
N ALA A 4 9.71 0.07 -26.98
CA ALA A 4 10.36 -0.99 -26.25
C ALA A 4 11.12 -0.42 -25.03
N GLY A 5 10.94 -1.05 -23.87
CA GLY A 5 11.51 -0.62 -22.60
C GLY A 5 10.67 0.41 -21.82
N ALA A 6 9.53 0.86 -22.34
CA ALA A 6 8.56 1.65 -21.56
C ALA A 6 7.77 0.74 -20.62
N ASP A 7 8.48 0.08 -19.72
CA ASP A 7 7.99 -0.86 -18.72
C ASP A 7 8.81 -0.76 -17.42
N CYS A 8 8.44 -1.50 -16.39
CA CYS A 8 9.16 -1.52 -15.11
C CYS A 8 10.50 -2.29 -15.18
N ASN A 9 10.83 -2.91 -16.31
CA ASN A 9 12.01 -3.77 -16.49
C ASN A 9 12.20 -4.79 -15.35
N VAL A 10 11.11 -5.38 -14.89
CA VAL A 10 11.11 -6.28 -13.71
C VAL A 10 11.69 -7.65 -14.01
N TRP A 11 11.65 -8.08 -15.27
CA TRP A 11 12.09 -9.41 -15.67
C TRP A 11 13.52 -9.79 -15.26
N PRO A 12 14.54 -8.93 -15.41
CA PRO A 12 15.87 -9.21 -14.88
C PRO A 12 15.91 -9.34 -13.36
N VAL A 13 15.06 -8.61 -12.63
CA VAL A 13 14.95 -8.70 -11.16
C VAL A 13 14.42 -10.07 -10.77
N TRP A 14 13.34 -10.53 -11.41
CA TRP A 14 12.76 -11.84 -11.15
C TRP A 14 13.73 -12.98 -11.44
N LYS A 15 14.49 -12.87 -12.54
CA LYS A 15 15.49 -13.90 -12.90
C LYS A 15 16.70 -13.96 -11.97
N LYS A 16 17.15 -12.82 -11.47
CA LYS A 16 18.47 -12.72 -10.83
C LYS A 16 18.39 -12.56 -9.32
N TYR A 17 17.32 -11.94 -8.80
CA TYR A 17 17.27 -11.52 -7.41
C TYR A 17 16.07 -12.08 -6.65
N THR A 18 14.85 -11.73 -7.01
CA THR A 18 13.65 -12.09 -6.25
C THR A 18 12.36 -11.84 -7.03
N THR A 19 11.33 -12.60 -6.70
CA THR A 19 9.93 -12.37 -7.09
C THR A 19 9.08 -11.89 -5.91
N GLY A 20 9.72 -11.44 -4.84
CA GLY A 20 9.12 -11.12 -3.55
C GLY A 20 9.34 -12.22 -2.52
N LYS A 21 9.29 -11.85 -1.24
CA LYS A 21 9.45 -12.78 -0.10
C LYS A 21 8.31 -12.59 0.91
N PRO A 22 7.83 -13.65 1.56
CA PRO A 22 6.66 -13.60 2.45
C PRO A 22 6.89 -12.82 3.75
N ASN A 23 8.13 -12.58 4.15
CA ASN A 23 8.46 -11.72 5.28
C ASN A 23 8.48 -10.22 4.94
N VAL A 24 8.22 -9.85 3.69
CA VAL A 24 7.98 -8.47 3.29
C VAL A 24 6.48 -8.23 3.28
N ILE A 25 5.98 -7.46 4.24
CA ILE A 25 4.58 -7.07 4.31
C ILE A 25 4.44 -5.68 3.70
N VAL A 26 3.54 -5.57 2.72
CA VAL A 26 3.17 -4.32 2.05
C VAL A 26 1.77 -3.91 2.52
N ALA A 27 1.66 -2.82 3.24
CA ALA A 27 0.37 -2.23 3.58
C ALA A 27 -0.19 -1.50 2.36
N ILE A 28 -1.39 -1.86 1.97
CA ILE A 28 -2.19 -1.14 0.97
C ILE A 28 -3.12 -0.21 1.75
N ILE A 29 -2.74 1.06 1.82
CA ILE A 29 -3.51 2.10 2.51
C ILE A 29 -4.39 2.78 1.47
N ASP A 30 -5.63 2.31 1.32
CA ASP A 30 -6.47 2.61 0.14
C ASP A 30 -7.97 2.33 0.44
N GLY A 31 -8.78 2.06 -0.58
CA GLY A 31 -10.20 1.72 -0.51
C GLY A 31 -10.52 0.31 -0.02
N GLY A 32 -9.54 -0.41 0.55
CA GLY A 32 -9.70 -1.79 0.99
C GLY A 32 -9.40 -2.81 -0.12
N ILE A 33 -9.08 -4.04 0.29
CA ILE A 33 -8.79 -5.16 -0.61
C ILE A 33 -9.93 -6.17 -0.54
N GLU A 34 -10.36 -6.69 -1.68
CA GLU A 34 -11.19 -7.90 -1.72
C GLU A 34 -10.35 -9.11 -1.31
N VAL A 35 -10.30 -9.37 0.00
CA VAL A 35 -9.40 -10.36 0.62
C VAL A 35 -9.62 -11.80 0.14
N ASN A 36 -10.82 -12.10 -0.38
CA ASN A 36 -11.17 -13.40 -0.94
C ASN A 36 -10.99 -13.50 -2.47
N HIS A 37 -10.48 -12.42 -3.11
CA HIS A 37 -10.24 -12.42 -4.55
C HIS A 37 -9.34 -13.59 -4.94
N GLU A 38 -9.70 -14.34 -5.99
CA GLU A 38 -9.05 -15.59 -6.39
C GLU A 38 -7.55 -15.44 -6.67
N ASP A 39 -7.11 -14.27 -7.12
CA ASP A 39 -5.73 -13.95 -7.46
C ASP A 39 -4.95 -13.26 -6.32
N LEU A 40 -5.62 -12.88 -5.22
CA LEU A 40 -5.01 -12.15 -4.09
C LEU A 40 -5.00 -12.91 -2.77
N LYS A 41 -6.01 -13.75 -2.51
CA LYS A 41 -6.19 -14.41 -1.20
C LYS A 41 -4.94 -15.13 -0.68
N ALA A 42 -4.13 -15.70 -1.55
CA ALA A 42 -2.89 -16.39 -1.19
C ALA A 42 -1.72 -15.42 -0.90
N SER A 43 -1.87 -14.14 -1.25
CA SER A 43 -0.91 -13.07 -0.97
C SER A 43 -1.28 -12.24 0.26
N MET A 44 -2.44 -12.47 0.87
CA MET A 44 -2.82 -11.74 2.08
C MET A 44 -1.91 -12.07 3.26
N HIS A 45 -1.55 -11.03 4.03
CA HIS A 45 -1.07 -11.19 5.39
C HIS A 45 -2.22 -11.68 6.28
N ILE A 46 -1.92 -12.58 7.20
CA ILE A 46 -2.90 -13.13 8.13
C ILE A 46 -2.40 -12.89 9.55
N ASN A 47 -3.18 -12.13 10.34
CA ASN A 47 -3.03 -12.13 11.79
C ASN A 47 -3.59 -13.44 12.33
N GLN A 48 -2.69 -14.40 12.60
CA GLN A 48 -3.07 -15.76 12.97
C GLN A 48 -3.75 -15.81 14.34
N ILE A 49 -3.44 -14.87 15.24
CA ILE A 49 -4.05 -14.82 16.57
C ILE A 49 -5.53 -14.48 16.44
N GLU A 50 -5.86 -13.47 15.63
CA GLU A 50 -7.25 -13.10 15.35
C GLU A 50 -7.97 -14.15 14.51
N MET A 51 -7.28 -14.79 13.56
CA MET A 51 -7.88 -15.84 12.72
C MET A 51 -8.33 -17.07 13.55
N ASP A 52 -7.54 -17.45 14.54
CA ASP A 52 -7.80 -18.59 15.42
C ASP A 52 -8.55 -18.19 16.70
N GLY A 53 -8.80 -16.89 16.87
CA GLY A 53 -9.39 -16.27 18.05
C GLY A 53 -10.91 -16.34 18.13
N THR A 54 -11.48 -15.53 19.00
CA THR A 54 -12.93 -15.47 19.26
C THR A 54 -13.56 -14.32 18.47
N PRO A 55 -14.48 -14.57 17.54
CA PRO A 55 -15.11 -13.51 16.77
C PRO A 55 -15.70 -12.39 17.66
N GLY A 56 -15.36 -11.14 17.36
CA GLY A 56 -15.76 -9.97 18.10
C GLY A 56 -14.89 -9.64 19.32
N VAL A 57 -13.72 -10.30 19.45
CA VAL A 57 -12.74 -10.07 20.52
C VAL A 57 -11.42 -9.66 19.88
N ASP A 58 -10.70 -8.74 20.50
CA ASP A 58 -9.31 -8.41 20.20
C ASP A 58 -8.42 -9.42 20.96
N ASP A 59 -8.08 -10.53 20.29
CA ASP A 59 -7.39 -11.66 20.92
C ASP A 59 -5.89 -11.42 21.11
N ASP A 60 -5.28 -10.54 20.31
CA ASP A 60 -3.85 -10.20 20.44
C ASP A 60 -3.60 -8.92 21.27
N GLY A 61 -4.67 -8.19 21.65
CA GLY A 61 -4.61 -7.02 22.52
C GLY A 61 -4.01 -5.79 21.84
N ASN A 62 -4.04 -5.72 20.51
CA ASN A 62 -3.49 -4.61 19.73
C ASN A 62 -4.43 -3.40 19.61
N GLY A 63 -5.69 -3.53 20.06
CA GLY A 63 -6.75 -2.51 20.04
C GLY A 63 -7.62 -2.56 18.79
N PHE A 64 -7.52 -3.62 17.97
CA PHE A 64 -8.27 -3.81 16.73
C PHE A 64 -8.92 -5.20 16.69
N VAL A 65 -10.23 -5.25 16.88
CA VAL A 65 -11.02 -6.49 16.93
C VAL A 65 -11.08 -7.13 15.55
N ASP A 66 -10.84 -8.44 15.45
CA ASP A 66 -10.95 -9.26 14.23
C ASP A 66 -10.12 -8.69 13.03
N ASP A 67 -8.94 -8.13 13.27
CA ASP A 67 -8.07 -7.55 12.24
C ASP A 67 -7.28 -8.59 11.44
N ILE A 68 -7.95 -9.68 11.05
CA ILE A 68 -7.36 -10.88 10.42
C ILE A 68 -6.50 -10.56 9.19
N TYR A 69 -6.99 -9.68 8.31
CA TYR A 69 -6.31 -9.30 7.05
C TYR A 69 -5.90 -7.82 7.01
N GLY A 70 -6.08 -7.12 8.11
CA GLY A 70 -5.98 -5.69 8.25
C GLY A 70 -7.26 -5.08 8.81
N TYR A 71 -7.45 -3.77 8.67
CA TYR A 71 -8.52 -3.07 9.37
C TYR A 71 -9.18 -1.97 8.51
N ASN A 72 -10.47 -1.69 8.79
CA ASN A 72 -11.24 -0.61 8.20
C ASN A 72 -11.24 0.62 9.12
N PHE A 73 -10.57 1.68 8.74
CA PHE A 73 -10.45 2.93 9.50
C PHE A 73 -11.52 3.97 9.18
N VAL A 74 -12.43 3.68 8.23
CA VAL A 74 -13.56 4.56 7.88
C VAL A 74 -14.65 4.46 8.94
N GLU A 75 -14.93 3.25 9.43
CA GLU A 75 -16.00 2.96 10.40
C GLU A 75 -15.50 2.77 11.83
N ALA A 76 -14.25 3.10 12.11
CA ALA A 76 -13.56 2.83 13.38
C ALA A 76 -14.21 3.44 14.63
N GLN A 77 -15.35 4.11 14.50
CA GLN A 77 -16.07 4.69 15.64
C GLN A 77 -17.19 3.80 16.19
N ASP A 78 -17.73 2.89 15.39
CA ASP A 78 -18.90 2.09 15.77
C ASP A 78 -18.79 0.58 15.47
N ALA A 79 -17.72 0.16 14.84
CA ALA A 79 -17.62 -1.20 14.33
C ALA A 79 -17.02 -2.16 15.35
N VAL A 80 -17.81 -3.09 15.78
CA VAL A 80 -17.36 -4.38 16.31
C VAL A 80 -16.64 -5.11 15.17
N GLY A 81 -15.29 -5.10 15.22
CA GLY A 81 -14.46 -5.62 14.15
C GLY A 81 -14.42 -4.71 12.92
N GLY A 82 -13.34 -4.01 12.67
CA GLY A 82 -13.14 -3.15 11.49
C GLY A 82 -13.12 -3.95 10.20
N LYS A 83 -14.22 -4.61 9.87
CA LYS A 83 -14.34 -5.46 8.68
C LYS A 83 -14.00 -4.68 7.43
N ILE A 84 -13.06 -5.20 6.66
CA ILE A 84 -12.69 -4.65 5.37
C ILE A 84 -13.87 -4.82 4.40
N GLU A 85 -14.34 -3.71 3.86
CA GLU A 85 -15.37 -3.66 2.82
C GLU A 85 -14.79 -2.89 1.62
N PRO A 86 -14.31 -3.58 0.59
CA PRO A 86 -13.71 -2.94 -0.58
C PRO A 86 -14.60 -1.86 -1.16
N ASP A 87 -14.00 -0.79 -1.67
CA ASP A 87 -14.74 0.28 -2.32
C ASP A 87 -15.47 -0.22 -3.59
N GLU A 88 -16.52 0.48 -4.00
CA GLU A 88 -17.33 0.12 -5.17
C GLU A 88 -16.53 0.13 -6.48
N GLY A 89 -15.43 0.89 -6.54
CA GLY A 89 -14.54 0.98 -7.69
C GLY A 89 -13.44 -0.08 -7.71
N GLY A 90 -13.23 -0.78 -6.59
CA GLY A 90 -12.19 -1.79 -6.45
C GLY A 90 -10.77 -1.22 -6.56
N HIS A 91 -10.56 0.07 -6.31
CA HIS A 91 -9.26 0.74 -6.47
C HIS A 91 -8.18 0.08 -5.62
N GLY A 92 -8.40 -0.10 -4.32
CA GLY A 92 -7.44 -0.77 -3.43
C GLY A 92 -7.15 -2.22 -3.82
N THR A 93 -8.15 -2.94 -4.33
CA THR A 93 -7.98 -4.30 -4.88
C THR A 93 -7.10 -4.29 -6.12
N HIS A 94 -7.28 -3.32 -7.02
CA HIS A 94 -6.45 -3.18 -8.23
C HIS A 94 -4.99 -2.82 -7.86
N VAL A 95 -4.78 -1.90 -6.93
CA VAL A 95 -3.45 -1.56 -6.40
C VAL A 95 -2.78 -2.78 -5.79
N ALA A 96 -3.51 -3.55 -4.96
CA ALA A 96 -3.03 -4.80 -4.38
C ALA A 96 -2.62 -5.82 -5.46
N GLY A 97 -3.41 -5.94 -6.54
CA GLY A 97 -3.12 -6.79 -7.68
C GLY A 97 -1.81 -6.42 -8.39
N THR A 98 -1.60 -5.14 -8.63
CA THR A 98 -0.36 -4.63 -9.22
C THR A 98 0.87 -4.99 -8.36
N VAL A 99 0.74 -4.93 -7.04
CA VAL A 99 1.82 -5.29 -6.11
C VAL A 99 2.04 -6.80 -6.07
N ALA A 100 1.00 -7.61 -5.84
CA ALA A 100 1.17 -9.00 -5.43
C ALA A 100 0.07 -9.97 -5.89
N ALA A 101 -0.62 -9.72 -7.01
CA ALA A 101 -1.38 -10.79 -7.66
C ALA A 101 -0.47 -11.98 -7.91
N ARG A 102 -0.95 -13.21 -7.63
CA ARG A 102 -0.11 -14.42 -7.64
C ARG A 102 0.39 -14.73 -9.04
N ASN A 103 1.71 -14.77 -9.19
CA ASN A 103 2.31 -15.19 -10.45
C ASN A 103 2.18 -16.71 -10.67
N ASN A 104 2.08 -17.14 -11.93
CA ASN A 104 2.06 -18.54 -12.35
C ASN A 104 0.91 -19.39 -11.76
N ASN A 105 -0.17 -18.79 -11.32
CA ASN A 105 -1.34 -19.49 -10.79
C ASN A 105 -2.41 -19.81 -11.87
N GLY A 106 -2.24 -19.29 -13.09
CA GLY A 106 -3.18 -19.51 -14.21
C GLY A 106 -4.46 -18.67 -14.10
N VAL A 107 -4.51 -17.70 -13.21
CA VAL A 107 -5.67 -16.83 -12.95
C VAL A 107 -5.25 -15.38 -13.04
N GLY A 108 -6.14 -14.50 -13.48
CA GLY A 108 -6.02 -13.04 -13.41
C GLY A 108 -4.76 -12.48 -14.05
N VAL A 109 -3.93 -11.81 -13.26
CA VAL A 109 -2.75 -11.07 -13.71
C VAL A 109 -1.49 -11.44 -12.90
N GLY A 110 -0.32 -10.94 -13.29
CA GLY A 110 0.91 -11.08 -12.51
C GLY A 110 1.22 -9.80 -11.74
N GLY A 111 1.42 -9.90 -10.43
CA GLY A 111 1.91 -8.81 -9.60
C GLY A 111 3.43 -8.67 -9.67
N ILE A 112 3.95 -7.45 -9.47
CA ILE A 112 5.40 -7.17 -9.51
C ILE A 112 6.16 -8.02 -8.47
N ALA A 113 5.56 -8.24 -7.31
CA ALA A 113 6.10 -9.05 -6.22
C ALA A 113 5.19 -10.24 -5.84
N GLY A 114 4.42 -10.76 -6.81
CA GLY A 114 3.45 -11.85 -6.63
C GLY A 114 4.04 -13.26 -6.48
N GLY A 115 5.36 -13.36 -6.38
CA GLY A 115 6.04 -14.63 -6.19
C GLY A 115 6.37 -15.36 -7.50
N ASP A 116 6.72 -16.64 -7.39
CA ASP A 116 7.09 -17.53 -8.49
C ASP A 116 6.08 -18.66 -8.74
N GLY A 117 4.94 -18.64 -8.05
CA GLY A 117 3.91 -19.66 -8.09
C GLY A 117 4.02 -20.69 -6.94
N THR A 118 5.12 -20.71 -6.21
CA THR A 118 5.24 -21.57 -5.02
C THR A 118 4.53 -20.96 -3.80
N ALA A 119 4.07 -21.78 -2.86
CA ALA A 119 3.25 -21.35 -1.72
C ALA A 119 3.91 -20.27 -0.84
N ASN A 120 5.23 -20.34 -0.65
CA ASN A 120 5.99 -19.44 0.21
C ASN A 120 6.80 -18.40 -0.57
N SER A 121 6.31 -17.95 -1.70
CA SER A 121 6.90 -16.87 -2.48
C SER A 121 6.00 -15.63 -2.51
N GLY A 122 6.52 -14.51 -3.01
CA GLY A 122 5.80 -13.24 -3.07
C GLY A 122 5.69 -12.54 -1.73
N VAL A 123 5.39 -11.25 -1.78
CA VAL A 123 5.13 -10.44 -0.58
C VAL A 123 3.77 -10.75 0.03
N ARG A 124 3.51 -10.23 1.22
CA ARG A 124 2.19 -10.29 1.86
C ARG A 124 1.55 -8.91 1.87
N LEU A 125 0.23 -8.89 1.69
CA LEU A 125 -0.58 -7.68 1.61
C LEU A 125 -1.35 -7.50 2.91
N LEU A 126 -1.20 -6.34 3.56
CA LEU A 126 -2.00 -5.91 4.70
C LEU A 126 -2.99 -4.84 4.24
N SER A 127 -4.29 -5.07 4.42
CA SER A 127 -5.32 -4.12 3.99
C SER A 127 -5.56 -3.06 5.06
N CYS A 128 -5.31 -1.80 4.74
CA CYS A 128 -5.60 -0.65 5.59
C CYS A 128 -6.63 0.24 4.88
N GLN A 129 -7.90 -0.01 5.10
CA GLN A 129 -8.98 0.70 4.41
C GLN A 129 -9.19 2.09 4.99
N ILE A 130 -8.98 3.13 4.18
CA ILE A 130 -9.22 4.54 4.54
C ILE A 130 -10.24 5.23 3.64
N PHE A 131 -10.70 4.57 2.58
CA PHE A 131 -11.78 5.05 1.70
C PHE A 131 -12.82 3.97 1.52
N ARG A 132 -14.10 4.36 1.40
CA ARG A 132 -15.20 3.42 1.15
C ARG A 132 -16.10 3.92 0.03
N LYS A 133 -16.72 5.06 0.24
CA LYS A 133 -17.53 5.75 -0.77
C LYS A 133 -16.98 7.17 -0.94
N ARG A 134 -17.37 7.82 -2.01
CA ARG A 134 -16.98 9.20 -2.24
C ARG A 134 -17.39 10.09 -1.05
N GLY A 135 -16.40 10.67 -0.38
CA GLY A 135 -16.57 11.53 0.80
C GLY A 135 -16.62 10.79 2.14
N GLU A 136 -16.47 9.46 2.15
CA GLU A 136 -16.26 8.67 3.37
C GLU A 136 -14.77 8.36 3.51
N GLU A 137 -14.09 9.14 4.34
CA GLU A 137 -12.65 9.03 4.57
C GLU A 137 -12.38 8.61 6.02
N GLY A 138 -11.45 7.67 6.18
CA GLY A 138 -10.98 7.20 7.46
C GLY A 138 -9.72 7.89 7.94
N ASP A 139 -9.26 7.51 9.12
CA ASP A 139 -8.06 8.05 9.74
C ASP A 139 -6.79 7.46 9.11
N ALA A 140 -6.22 8.16 8.12
CA ALA A 140 -5.00 7.75 7.45
C ALA A 140 -3.77 7.71 8.40
N ALA A 141 -3.71 8.59 9.40
CA ALA A 141 -2.60 8.59 10.36
C ALA A 141 -2.66 7.33 11.26
N LYS A 142 -3.87 6.96 11.72
CA LYS A 142 -4.09 5.74 12.47
C LYS A 142 -3.77 4.48 11.64
N ALA A 143 -4.18 4.47 10.36
CA ALA A 143 -3.90 3.38 9.43
C ALA A 143 -2.39 3.19 9.17
N ILE A 144 -1.65 4.27 9.01
CA ILE A 144 -0.18 4.23 8.82
C ILE A 144 0.51 3.69 10.08
N LYS A 145 0.10 4.16 11.26
CA LYS A 145 0.66 3.65 12.51
C LYS A 145 0.35 2.17 12.70
N TYR A 146 -0.91 1.76 12.49
CA TYR A 146 -1.33 0.37 12.52
C TYR A 146 -0.49 -0.51 11.58
N ALA A 147 -0.26 -0.06 10.35
CA ALA A 147 0.56 -0.80 9.39
C ALA A 147 1.98 -1.05 9.91
N ALA A 148 2.62 -0.05 10.53
CA ALA A 148 3.95 -0.20 11.14
C ALA A 148 3.96 -1.21 12.29
N ASP A 149 2.97 -1.12 13.19
CA ASP A 149 2.86 -1.96 14.38
C ASP A 149 2.58 -3.43 14.02
N ASN A 150 1.85 -3.67 12.91
CA ASN A 150 1.49 -4.99 12.38
C ASN A 150 2.48 -5.51 11.32
N GLY A 151 3.72 -5.01 11.34
CA GLY A 151 4.85 -5.61 10.63
C GLY A 151 5.03 -5.20 9.17
N ALA A 152 4.18 -4.32 8.64
CA ALA A 152 4.42 -3.77 7.31
C ALA A 152 5.69 -2.91 7.30
N VAL A 153 6.50 -3.08 6.26
CA VAL A 153 7.72 -2.29 6.04
C VAL A 153 7.66 -1.48 4.74
N ILE A 154 6.63 -1.68 3.95
CA ILE A 154 6.31 -0.86 2.79
C ILE A 154 4.86 -0.40 2.93
N ALA A 155 4.60 0.89 2.75
CA ALA A 155 3.27 1.47 2.67
C ALA A 155 3.03 2.00 1.25
N GLN A 156 2.07 1.40 0.56
CA GLN A 156 1.61 1.82 -0.76
C GLN A 156 0.39 2.72 -0.61
N CYS A 157 0.51 3.97 -1.08
CA CYS A 157 -0.46 5.04 -0.90
C CYS A 157 -0.79 5.68 -2.25
N SER A 158 -1.85 5.21 -2.91
CA SER A 158 -2.31 5.75 -4.19
C SER A 158 -3.37 6.84 -4.00
N TRP A 159 -3.09 7.81 -3.13
CA TRP A 159 -3.95 8.91 -2.78
C TRP A 159 -3.15 10.15 -2.36
N GLY A 160 -3.81 11.29 -2.28
CA GLY A 160 -3.26 12.56 -1.82
C GLY A 160 -4.29 13.67 -1.90
N TYR A 161 -3.94 14.83 -1.39
CA TYR A 161 -4.76 16.03 -1.49
C TYR A 161 -4.63 16.62 -2.88
N ASN A 162 -5.76 16.94 -3.50
CA ASN A 162 -5.76 17.60 -4.81
C ASN A 162 -5.56 19.11 -4.67
N SER A 163 -5.18 19.77 -5.77
CA SER A 163 -4.87 21.19 -5.78
C SER A 163 -6.04 22.12 -5.37
N SER A 164 -7.28 21.62 -5.43
CA SER A 164 -8.49 22.40 -5.05
C SER A 164 -8.78 22.36 -3.55
N GLU A 165 -8.16 21.45 -2.80
CA GLU A 165 -8.36 21.32 -1.35
C GLU A 165 -7.56 22.35 -0.55
N GLY A 166 -6.64 23.07 -1.20
CA GLY A 166 -5.89 24.15 -0.57
C GLY A 166 -4.94 23.71 0.55
N VAL A 167 -4.54 22.45 0.57
CA VAL A 167 -3.58 21.92 1.53
C VAL A 167 -2.18 22.38 1.14
N THR A 168 -1.62 23.32 1.92
CA THR A 168 -0.31 23.93 1.68
C THR A 168 0.79 23.37 2.58
N GLN A 169 0.45 22.47 3.50
CA GLN A 169 1.39 21.78 4.38
C GLN A 169 0.83 20.42 4.80
N LEU A 170 1.72 19.49 5.04
CA LEU A 170 1.33 18.16 5.53
C LEU A 170 0.70 18.28 6.92
N PRO A 171 -0.53 17.77 7.15
CA PRO A 171 -1.15 17.77 8.46
C PRO A 171 -0.26 17.12 9.52
N ALA A 172 -0.19 17.71 10.72
CA ALA A 172 0.75 17.31 11.76
C ALA A 172 0.60 15.84 12.16
N SER A 173 -0.62 15.37 12.39
CA SER A 173 -0.91 13.98 12.76
C SER A 173 -0.45 12.99 11.67
N LEU A 174 -0.71 13.34 10.41
CA LEU A 174 -0.30 12.52 9.27
C LEU A 174 1.23 12.48 9.16
N LYS A 175 1.89 13.63 9.31
CA LYS A 175 3.36 13.71 9.32
C LYS A 175 3.98 12.87 10.43
N GLU A 176 3.44 12.94 11.64
CA GLU A 176 3.92 12.15 12.80
C GLU A 176 3.78 10.64 12.53
N ALA A 177 2.66 10.21 11.99
CA ALA A 177 2.44 8.79 11.63
C ALA A 177 3.40 8.34 10.52
N MET A 178 3.62 9.16 9.50
CA MET A 178 4.58 8.87 8.42
C MET A 178 6.02 8.79 8.96
N ASP A 179 6.44 9.74 9.81
CA ASP A 179 7.75 9.71 10.44
C ASP A 179 7.92 8.47 11.34
N TYR A 180 6.86 8.09 12.07
CA TYR A 180 6.82 6.86 12.86
C TYR A 180 7.03 5.61 11.98
N PHE A 181 6.27 5.47 10.90
CA PHE A 181 6.42 4.35 9.97
C PHE A 181 7.83 4.27 9.40
N ILE A 182 8.36 5.38 8.89
CA ILE A 182 9.70 5.45 8.30
C ILE A 182 10.78 5.06 9.31
N GLN A 183 10.62 5.42 10.57
CA GLN A 183 11.62 5.18 11.61
C GLN A 183 11.49 3.83 12.30
N TYR A 184 10.26 3.35 12.55
CA TYR A 184 10.01 2.25 13.47
C TYR A 184 9.33 1.03 12.86
N ALA A 185 8.86 1.07 11.61
CA ALA A 185 8.34 -0.13 10.96
C ALA A 185 9.38 -1.25 11.01
N GLY A 186 8.95 -2.48 11.27
CA GLY A 186 9.84 -3.63 11.41
C GLY A 186 10.69 -3.65 12.69
N CYS A 187 10.41 -2.77 13.67
CA CYS A 187 11.11 -2.72 14.96
C CYS A 187 10.27 -3.29 16.10
N ASP A 188 10.96 -3.70 17.16
CA ASP A 188 10.37 -3.96 18.48
C ASP A 188 10.14 -2.66 19.26
N ASN A 189 9.57 -2.76 20.47
CA ASN A 189 9.28 -1.62 21.34
C ASN A 189 10.53 -0.87 21.85
N GLN A 190 11.72 -1.44 21.67
CA GLN A 190 13.00 -0.80 21.97
C GLN A 190 13.62 -0.15 20.73
N GLY A 191 12.97 -0.24 19.59
CA GLY A 191 13.44 0.30 18.31
C GLY A 191 14.54 -0.56 17.66
N ASN A 192 14.70 -1.82 18.04
CA ASN A 192 15.58 -2.77 17.35
C ASN A 192 14.82 -3.47 16.24
N GLN A 193 15.51 -3.81 15.16
CA GLN A 193 14.90 -4.62 14.10
C GLN A 193 14.42 -5.96 14.65
N LYS A 194 13.15 -6.33 14.38
CA LYS A 194 12.62 -7.66 14.68
C LYS A 194 13.33 -8.71 13.83
N ALA A 195 13.54 -9.91 14.38
CA ALA A 195 14.28 -10.98 13.71
C ALA A 195 13.63 -11.48 12.41
N ASP A 196 12.31 -11.39 12.32
CA ASP A 196 11.49 -11.80 11.16
C ASP A 196 11.26 -10.64 10.17
N SER A 197 11.58 -9.41 10.55
CA SER A 197 11.46 -8.26 9.66
C SER A 197 12.62 -8.18 8.67
N PRO A 198 12.35 -7.88 7.39
CA PRO A 198 13.40 -7.76 6.39
C PRO A 198 14.26 -6.50 6.55
N MET A 199 13.78 -5.49 7.29
CA MET A 199 14.48 -4.23 7.47
C MET A 199 14.07 -3.50 8.75
N LYS A 200 14.87 -2.55 9.18
CA LYS A 200 14.58 -1.57 10.20
C LYS A 200 14.10 -0.28 9.56
N GLY A 201 12.99 0.26 10.02
CA GLY A 201 12.29 1.37 9.39
C GLY A 201 11.49 0.93 8.17
N GLY A 202 10.66 1.82 7.65
CA GLY A 202 9.78 1.55 6.51
C GLY A 202 9.99 2.49 5.33
N VAL A 203 9.45 2.09 4.18
CA VAL A 203 9.40 2.88 2.95
C VAL A 203 7.96 3.22 2.64
N MET A 204 7.67 4.49 2.44
CA MET A 204 6.35 4.97 2.01
C MET A 204 6.41 5.43 0.56
N ILE A 205 5.43 5.00 -0.24
CA ILE A 205 5.34 5.28 -1.67
C ILE A 205 4.01 5.95 -1.95
N PHE A 206 4.04 7.13 -2.58
CA PHE A 206 2.85 7.91 -2.90
C PHE A 206 2.74 8.21 -4.40
N ALA A 207 1.51 8.18 -4.91
CA ALA A 207 1.22 8.70 -6.23
C ALA A 207 1.37 10.23 -6.27
N ALA A 208 1.92 10.75 -7.37
CA ALA A 208 2.12 12.19 -7.55
C ALA A 208 0.82 12.97 -7.78
N GLY A 209 -0.28 12.29 -8.14
CA GLY A 209 -1.58 12.90 -8.45
C GLY A 209 -1.85 12.98 -9.96
N ASN A 210 -3.08 13.38 -10.31
CA ASN A 210 -3.67 13.21 -11.63
C ASN A 210 -4.29 14.51 -12.21
N GLU A 211 -3.75 15.68 -11.87
CA GLU A 211 -4.32 16.97 -12.27
C GLU A 211 -3.55 17.68 -13.40
N ASP A 212 -2.49 17.04 -13.94
CA ASP A 212 -1.58 17.65 -14.93
C ASP A 212 -1.03 19.01 -14.48
N LYS A 213 -0.61 19.08 -13.20
CA LYS A 213 -0.17 20.34 -12.57
C LYS A 213 1.19 20.23 -11.91
N GLU A 214 1.85 21.38 -11.84
CA GLU A 214 3.04 21.58 -11.02
C GLU A 214 2.62 22.29 -9.71
N PHE A 215 2.60 21.56 -8.61
CA PHE A 215 2.32 22.09 -7.27
C PHE A 215 2.83 21.14 -6.20
N GLU A 216 2.92 21.59 -4.94
CA GLU A 216 3.24 20.72 -3.81
C GLU A 216 2.03 19.83 -3.46
N ALA A 217 2.02 18.60 -3.94
CA ALA A 217 0.95 17.63 -3.69
C ALA A 217 1.27 16.80 -2.46
N PHE A 218 0.67 17.11 -1.31
CA PHE A 218 0.82 16.31 -0.10
C PHE A 218 -0.07 15.05 -0.13
N PRO A 219 0.39 13.93 0.45
CA PRO A 219 1.68 13.68 1.12
C PRO A 219 2.87 13.40 0.19
N ALA A 220 2.66 13.28 -1.12
CA ALA A 220 3.69 12.86 -2.09
C ALA A 220 4.92 13.79 -2.13
N SER A 221 4.74 15.10 -1.88
CA SER A 221 5.84 16.07 -1.82
C SER A 221 6.63 16.05 -0.51
N TYR A 222 6.27 15.19 0.47
CA TYR A 222 7.05 15.07 1.68
C TYR A 222 8.43 14.47 1.41
N PRO A 223 9.56 15.12 1.79
CA PRO A 223 10.89 14.74 1.33
C PRO A 223 11.39 13.34 1.76
N LYS A 224 10.68 12.68 2.67
CA LYS A 224 11.06 11.35 3.19
C LYS A 224 10.32 10.19 2.51
N VAL A 225 9.47 10.45 1.53
CA VAL A 225 8.73 9.43 0.80
C VAL A 225 9.24 9.27 -0.63
N ILE A 226 8.89 8.17 -1.26
CA ILE A 226 9.08 7.97 -2.70
C ILE A 226 7.81 8.42 -3.40
N SER A 227 7.89 9.48 -4.19
CA SER A 227 6.79 9.98 -5.01
C SER A 227 6.92 9.46 -6.44
N VAL A 228 5.82 8.96 -6.99
CA VAL A 228 5.80 8.30 -8.29
C VAL A 228 4.81 9.00 -9.21
N SER A 229 5.32 9.56 -10.31
CA SER A 229 4.51 10.09 -11.40
C SER A 229 4.24 9.02 -12.47
N SER A 230 3.28 9.27 -13.34
CA SER A 230 2.89 8.34 -14.39
C SER A 230 3.62 8.62 -15.70
N MET A 231 4.14 7.54 -16.30
CA MET A 231 4.79 7.53 -17.61
C MET A 231 3.87 6.90 -18.64
N ALA A 232 3.74 7.55 -19.78
CA ALA A 232 3.08 7.01 -20.97
C ALA A 232 3.94 5.95 -21.68
N TRP A 233 3.33 5.26 -22.62
CA TRP A 233 3.92 4.14 -23.40
C TRP A 233 5.07 4.53 -24.34
N ASP A 234 5.40 5.82 -24.43
CA ASP A 234 6.47 6.36 -25.28
C ASP A 234 7.59 7.08 -24.49
N PHE A 235 7.63 6.90 -23.17
CA PHE A 235 8.50 7.56 -22.19
C PHE A 235 8.16 9.02 -21.90
N SER A 236 7.10 9.58 -22.47
CA SER A 236 6.63 10.88 -22.06
C SER A 236 5.89 10.80 -20.71
N LYS A 237 5.75 11.94 -20.02
CA LYS A 237 4.84 12.04 -18.89
C LYS A 237 3.43 11.75 -19.38
N ALA A 238 2.66 10.94 -18.65
CA ALA A 238 1.24 10.75 -18.94
C ALA A 238 0.51 12.09 -18.86
N SER A 239 -0.47 12.30 -19.76
CA SER A 239 -1.17 13.58 -19.92
C SER A 239 -1.76 14.12 -18.60
N TYR A 240 -2.23 13.22 -17.76
CA TYR A 240 -2.87 13.53 -16.48
C TYR A 240 -1.89 13.66 -15.28
N SER A 241 -0.66 13.16 -15.39
CA SER A 241 0.23 13.05 -14.24
C SER A 241 0.74 14.40 -13.77
N ASN A 242 0.72 14.61 -12.45
CA ASN A 242 1.41 15.73 -11.83
C ASN A 242 2.93 15.61 -12.00
N TYR A 243 3.61 16.74 -11.93
CA TYR A 243 5.05 16.86 -12.12
C TYR A 243 5.61 18.01 -11.28
N ALA A 244 6.77 17.82 -10.71
CA ALA A 244 7.55 18.85 -10.01
C ALA A 244 8.91 18.28 -9.58
N ASP A 245 9.78 19.11 -9.02
CA ASP A 245 11.11 18.72 -8.57
C ASP A 245 11.10 17.72 -7.39
N TRP A 246 9.99 17.62 -6.65
CA TRP A 246 9.84 16.66 -5.57
C TRP A 246 9.48 15.24 -6.05
N VAL A 247 9.16 15.03 -7.32
CA VAL A 247 8.86 13.69 -7.86
C VAL A 247 10.13 12.85 -7.90
N SER A 248 10.11 11.69 -7.23
CA SER A 248 11.29 10.83 -7.12
C SER A 248 11.56 10.01 -8.38
N ILE A 249 10.50 9.49 -9.02
CA ILE A 249 10.61 8.60 -10.17
C ILE A 249 9.31 8.61 -10.99
N MET A 250 9.40 8.21 -12.25
CA MET A 250 8.24 7.89 -13.10
C MET A 250 8.10 6.37 -13.24
N ALA A 251 6.87 5.89 -13.26
CA ALA A 251 6.54 4.49 -13.52
C ALA A 251 5.47 4.37 -14.62
N PRO A 252 5.41 3.25 -15.36
CA PRO A 252 4.37 3.03 -16.35
C PRO A 252 2.97 3.09 -15.73
N GLY A 253 2.14 4.03 -16.16
CA GLY A 253 0.76 4.18 -15.72
C GLY A 253 -0.22 4.28 -16.89
N GLY A 254 0.29 4.33 -18.12
CA GLY A 254 -0.49 4.54 -19.31
C GLY A 254 -0.81 6.01 -19.56
N ASP A 255 -1.52 6.27 -20.64
CA ASP A 255 -2.02 7.58 -21.03
C ASP A 255 -3.49 7.47 -21.44
N GLN A 256 -4.28 8.50 -21.18
CA GLN A 256 -5.72 8.55 -21.51
C GLN A 256 -5.95 9.22 -22.84
#